data_ca71d07bb6b9826fbf48a68904696b0d
#
_entry.id   ca71d07bb6b9826fbf48a68904696b0d
#
_cell.length_a   1.000
_cell.length_b   1.000
_cell.length_c   1.000
_cell.angle_alpha   90.00
_cell.angle_beta   90.00
_cell.angle_gamma   90.00
#
_symmetry.space_group_name_H-M   'P 1'
#
loop_
_entity.id
_entity.type
_entity.pdbx_description
1 polymer ?
#
loop_
_entity_poly.entity_id
_entity_poly.type
_entity_poly.pdbx_seq_one_letter_code
_entity_poly.pdbx_strand_id
1 'polypeptide(L)'
;RGLGDVYKRQVSEAYFMVVPTPFKGNHEPDISYVEAATRVVIPFLKVGDLFVIESTSPIGTTEMMTKLIFDERPELEGNIYIAYCPERVLPGNVIYELVHNDRVIGGINPESTEKAIAFYSQFVQGKLHRTNSRTAELCKLTENSSRDVQIAFANELSLICDKAGINVWELIELANKHPRVNILQPGCGVGGHCIAVDPYFITADFPMESQIISK
;
A
#
# COMPACT_ATOMS: atom_id res chain seq x y z
N ARG A 1 -26.55 -9.18 -6.07
CA ARG A 1 -26.84 -8.42 -4.83
C ARG A 1 -26.93 -9.44 -3.71
N GLY A 2 -25.79 -9.76 -3.16
CA GLY A 2 -25.64 -10.91 -2.33
C GLY A 2 -25.70 -10.57 -0.85
N LEU A 3 -25.67 -11.60 -0.07
CA LEU A 3 -25.56 -11.64 1.38
C LEU A 3 -24.51 -10.67 2.00
N GLY A 4 -23.69 -10.00 1.18
CA GLY A 4 -22.66 -9.05 1.62
C GLY A 4 -23.16 -7.85 2.43
N ASP A 5 -24.36 -7.35 2.19
CA ASP A 5 -24.86 -6.17 2.91
C ASP A 5 -25.39 -6.49 4.31
N VAL A 6 -25.76 -7.73 4.56
CA VAL A 6 -26.25 -8.16 5.91
C VAL A 6 -25.07 -8.34 6.87
N TYR A 7 -23.91 -8.78 6.39
CA TYR A 7 -22.72 -9.02 7.20
C TYR A 7 -21.84 -7.80 7.44
N LYS A 8 -21.94 -6.76 6.61
CA LYS A 8 -21.16 -5.52 6.74
C LYS A 8 -21.44 -4.70 7.99
N ARG A 9 -22.51 -4.99 8.71
CA ARG A 9 -22.96 -4.24 9.90
C ARG A 9 -22.99 -5.09 11.18
N GLN A 10 -22.23 -6.16 11.22
CA GLN A 10 -22.15 -6.99 12.43
C GLN A 10 -21.06 -6.46 13.38
N VAL A 11 -21.34 -6.59 14.66
CA VAL A 11 -20.34 -6.39 15.72
C VAL A 11 -19.25 -7.45 15.55
N SER A 12 -18.00 -7.03 15.43
CA SER A 12 -16.85 -7.86 15.23
C SER A 12 -15.74 -7.49 16.23
N GLU A 13 -14.68 -8.27 16.30
CA GLU A 13 -13.48 -7.96 17.09
C GLU A 13 -12.35 -7.39 16.22
N ALA A 14 -12.49 -7.49 14.89
CA ALA A 14 -11.54 -6.94 13.93
C ALA A 14 -12.26 -6.40 12.70
N TYR A 15 -11.83 -5.23 12.24
CA TYR A 15 -12.38 -4.51 11.11
C TYR A 15 -11.26 -4.17 10.13
N PHE A 16 -11.46 -4.51 8.85
CA PHE A 16 -10.48 -4.32 7.79
C PHE A 16 -11.03 -3.35 6.75
N MET A 17 -10.31 -2.25 6.53
CA MET A 17 -10.63 -1.25 5.52
C MET A 17 -9.93 -1.62 4.20
N VAL A 18 -10.70 -2.20 3.29
CA VAL A 18 -10.26 -2.66 1.96
C VAL A 18 -11.14 -1.99 0.92
N VAL A 19 -10.88 -0.73 0.66
CA VAL A 19 -11.65 0.13 -0.26
C VAL A 19 -10.74 0.74 -1.32
N PRO A 20 -11.28 1.13 -2.50
CA PRO A 20 -10.48 1.83 -3.50
C PRO A 20 -9.93 3.17 -2.97
N THR A 21 -8.75 3.54 -3.46
CA THR A 21 -8.13 4.85 -3.22
C THR A 21 -7.76 5.48 -4.57
N PRO A 22 -8.75 6.01 -5.32
CA PRO A 22 -8.52 6.62 -6.62
C PRO A 22 -7.85 7.99 -6.51
N PHE A 23 -7.61 8.62 -7.65
CA PHE A 23 -7.28 10.04 -7.71
C PHE A 23 -8.52 10.93 -7.72
N LYS A 24 -8.37 12.11 -7.12
CA LYS A 24 -9.07 13.34 -7.52
C LYS A 24 -8.38 13.94 -8.77
N GLY A 25 -8.88 15.07 -9.26
CA GLY A 25 -8.16 15.83 -10.30
C GLY A 25 -6.70 16.10 -9.92
N ASN A 26 -5.84 16.31 -10.91
CA ASN A 26 -4.41 16.61 -10.73
C ASN A 26 -3.58 15.55 -9.99
N HIS A 27 -3.95 14.28 -10.08
CA HIS A 27 -3.26 13.16 -9.42
C HIS A 27 -3.22 13.24 -7.88
N GLU A 28 -4.10 14.02 -7.27
CA GLU A 28 -4.24 14.04 -5.80
C GLU A 28 -4.89 12.76 -5.30
N PRO A 29 -4.36 12.11 -4.24
CA PRO A 29 -4.99 10.92 -3.65
C PRO A 29 -6.39 11.20 -3.11
N ASP A 30 -7.34 10.31 -3.36
CA ASP A 30 -8.68 10.39 -2.77
C ASP A 30 -8.86 9.38 -1.65
N ILE A 31 -8.71 9.84 -0.41
CA ILE A 31 -8.92 9.04 0.79
C ILE A 31 -10.39 9.06 1.29
N SER A 32 -11.29 9.74 0.58
CA SER A 32 -12.69 9.87 1.02
C SER A 32 -13.39 8.53 1.17
N TYR A 33 -13.00 7.51 0.40
CA TYR A 33 -13.53 6.14 0.54
C TYR A 33 -13.08 5.50 1.86
N VAL A 34 -11.82 5.69 2.26
CA VAL A 34 -11.30 5.19 3.54
C VAL A 34 -11.99 5.90 4.70
N GLU A 35 -12.16 7.22 4.60
CA GLU A 35 -12.89 8.00 5.59
C GLU A 35 -14.35 7.55 5.71
N ALA A 36 -15.06 7.41 4.59
CA ALA A 36 -16.44 6.97 4.57
C ALA A 36 -16.60 5.55 5.16
N ALA A 37 -15.71 4.63 4.81
CA ALA A 37 -15.72 3.29 5.38
C ALA A 37 -15.44 3.30 6.90
N THR A 38 -14.50 4.13 7.34
CA THR A 38 -14.20 4.32 8.76
C THR A 38 -15.42 4.83 9.51
N ARG A 39 -16.09 5.88 9.01
CA ARG A 39 -17.33 6.41 9.63
C ARG A 39 -18.45 5.37 9.75
N VAL A 40 -18.59 4.48 8.76
CA VAL A 40 -19.57 3.39 8.81
C VAL A 40 -19.26 2.40 9.94
N VAL A 41 -17.98 2.19 10.26
CA VAL A 41 -17.54 1.20 11.26
C VAL A 41 -17.51 1.79 12.68
N ILE A 42 -17.24 3.09 12.85
CA ILE A 42 -17.11 3.76 14.15
C ILE A 42 -18.23 3.39 15.14
N PRO A 43 -19.54 3.37 14.78
CA PRO A 43 -20.60 3.02 15.72
C PRO A 43 -20.54 1.60 16.30
N PHE A 44 -19.80 0.70 15.64
CA PHE A 44 -19.70 -0.71 16.02
C PHE A 44 -18.41 -1.04 16.79
N LEU A 45 -17.44 -0.11 16.80
CA LEU A 45 -16.17 -0.30 17.49
C LEU A 45 -16.36 -0.37 19.02
N LYS A 46 -15.59 -1.23 19.66
CA LYS A 46 -15.57 -1.45 21.11
C LYS A 46 -14.14 -1.45 21.63
N VAL A 47 -14.02 -1.27 22.93
CA VAL A 47 -12.78 -1.47 23.67
C VAL A 47 -12.17 -2.85 23.35
N GLY A 48 -10.92 -2.88 22.96
CA GLY A 48 -10.17 -4.10 22.63
C GLY A 48 -10.24 -4.54 21.16
N ASP A 49 -11.09 -3.89 20.35
CA ASP A 49 -11.19 -4.20 18.92
C ASP A 49 -9.91 -3.83 18.14
N LEU A 50 -9.70 -4.51 17.02
CA LEU A 50 -8.63 -4.23 16.08
C LEU A 50 -9.20 -3.57 14.81
N PHE A 51 -8.69 -2.40 14.45
CA PHE A 51 -9.00 -1.71 13.20
C PHE A 51 -7.76 -1.67 12.31
N VAL A 52 -7.85 -2.21 11.09
CA VAL A 52 -6.72 -2.29 10.15
C VAL A 52 -7.09 -1.64 8.83
N ILE A 53 -6.20 -0.81 8.30
CA ILE A 53 -6.30 -0.29 6.93
C ILE A 53 -5.35 -1.14 6.07
N GLU A 54 -5.90 -1.77 5.03
CA GLU A 54 -5.14 -2.51 4.00
C GLU A 54 -5.10 -1.77 2.65
N SER A 55 -6.03 -0.81 2.45
CA SER A 55 -6.06 0.02 1.24
C SER A 55 -4.75 0.79 1.08
N THR A 56 -4.20 0.84 -0.15
CA THR A 56 -3.05 1.70 -0.45
C THR A 56 -3.40 3.15 -0.14
N SER A 57 -2.59 3.80 0.68
CA SER A 57 -2.93 5.11 1.25
C SER A 57 -1.71 6.03 1.31
N PRO A 58 -1.90 7.36 1.21
CA PRO A 58 -0.87 8.34 1.53
C PRO A 58 -0.36 8.21 2.96
N ILE A 59 0.83 8.74 3.21
CA ILE A 59 1.46 8.72 4.53
C ILE A 59 0.61 9.53 5.52
N GLY A 60 0.33 8.95 6.70
CA GLY A 60 -0.46 9.58 7.75
C GLY A 60 -1.96 9.30 7.66
N THR A 61 -2.44 8.55 6.66
CA THR A 61 -3.85 8.18 6.56
C THR A 61 -4.33 7.42 7.80
N THR A 62 -3.53 6.50 8.32
CA THR A 62 -3.88 5.76 9.55
C THR A 62 -4.02 6.68 10.75
N GLU A 63 -3.14 7.68 10.90
CA GLU A 63 -3.23 8.69 11.96
C GLU A 63 -4.47 9.57 11.80
N MET A 64 -4.83 9.95 10.56
CA MET A 64 -6.05 10.72 10.28
C MET A 64 -7.30 9.93 10.65
N MET A 65 -7.37 8.65 10.31
CA MET A 65 -8.50 7.78 10.68
C MET A 65 -8.55 7.53 12.19
N THR A 66 -7.40 7.43 12.84
CA THR A 66 -7.30 7.35 14.30
C THR A 66 -7.91 8.58 14.96
N LYS A 67 -7.51 9.76 14.49
CA LYS A 67 -8.08 11.02 14.99
C LYS A 67 -9.58 11.08 14.77
N LEU A 68 -10.06 10.70 13.59
CA LEU A 68 -11.49 10.66 13.29
C LEU A 68 -12.27 9.74 14.25
N ILE A 69 -11.72 8.54 14.54
CA ILE A 69 -12.32 7.59 15.48
C ILE A 69 -12.41 8.21 16.88
N PHE A 70 -11.34 8.84 17.36
CA PHE A 70 -11.28 9.41 18.71
C PHE A 70 -12.09 10.70 18.86
N ASP A 71 -12.19 11.51 17.78
CA ASP A 71 -13.08 12.68 17.77
C ASP A 71 -14.56 12.28 17.88
N GLU A 72 -14.99 11.16 17.29
CA GLU A 72 -16.38 10.66 17.37
C GLU A 72 -16.63 9.73 18.57
N ARG A 73 -15.61 9.02 19.04
CA ARG A 73 -15.68 8.03 20.15
C ARG A 73 -14.48 8.20 21.10
N PRO A 74 -14.44 9.29 21.90
CA PRO A 74 -13.32 9.58 22.79
C PRO A 74 -13.01 8.47 23.81
N GLU A 75 -13.98 7.68 24.19
CA GLU A 75 -13.81 6.55 25.12
C GLU A 75 -12.96 5.39 24.55
N LEU A 76 -12.75 5.39 23.24
CA LEU A 76 -11.89 4.40 22.58
C LEU A 76 -10.41 4.80 22.59
N GLU A 77 -10.07 6.05 22.90
CA GLU A 77 -8.69 6.51 22.96
C GLU A 77 -7.90 5.69 23.98
N GLY A 78 -6.80 5.09 23.52
CA GLY A 78 -5.98 4.18 24.32
C GLY A 78 -6.59 2.81 24.59
N ASN A 79 -7.82 2.55 24.12
CA ASN A 79 -8.57 1.33 24.40
C ASN A 79 -8.91 0.52 23.13
N ILE A 80 -8.43 0.94 21.96
CA ILE A 80 -8.59 0.26 20.68
C ILE A 80 -7.22 0.13 20.00
N TYR A 81 -7.06 -0.88 19.15
CA TYR A 81 -5.84 -1.13 18.39
C TYR A 81 -6.05 -0.74 16.94
N ILE A 82 -5.18 0.14 16.41
CA ILE A 82 -5.27 0.65 15.05
C ILE A 82 -3.94 0.43 14.33
N ALA A 83 -3.99 -0.20 13.15
CA ALA A 83 -2.80 -0.54 12.39
C ALA A 83 -3.01 -0.39 10.88
N TYR A 84 -1.91 -0.35 10.16
CA TYR A 84 -1.83 -0.44 8.71
C TYR A 84 -1.08 -1.71 8.31
N CYS A 85 -1.63 -2.45 7.36
CA CYS A 85 -0.99 -3.62 6.78
C CYS A 85 -1.31 -3.69 5.27
N PRO A 86 -0.45 -3.16 4.39
CA PRO A 86 -0.77 -3.07 2.96
C PRO A 86 -0.92 -4.45 2.31
N GLU A 87 -1.89 -4.56 1.40
CA GLU A 87 -2.02 -5.73 0.56
C GLU A 87 -0.94 -5.73 -0.53
N ARG A 88 -0.29 -6.89 -0.74
CA ARG A 88 0.87 -7.07 -1.62
C ARG A 88 0.76 -8.29 -2.53
N VAL A 89 -0.44 -8.85 -2.70
CA VAL A 89 -0.65 -10.05 -3.54
C VAL A 89 -0.78 -9.69 -5.02
N LEU A 90 -0.40 -10.63 -5.88
CA LEU A 90 -0.58 -10.54 -7.31
C LEU A 90 -1.90 -11.22 -7.74
N PRO A 91 -2.65 -10.61 -8.67
CA PRO A 91 -3.81 -11.26 -9.27
C PRO A 91 -3.43 -12.62 -9.88
N GLY A 92 -4.28 -13.62 -9.63
CA GLY A 92 -4.08 -14.99 -10.14
C GLY A 92 -3.53 -15.98 -9.11
N ASN A 93 -2.84 -15.52 -8.06
CA ASN A 93 -2.31 -16.40 -7.00
C ASN A 93 -2.63 -15.91 -5.58
N VAL A 94 -3.74 -15.18 -5.46
CA VAL A 94 -4.11 -14.40 -4.26
C VAL A 94 -4.09 -15.22 -2.99
N ILE A 95 -4.76 -16.38 -2.96
CA ILE A 95 -4.88 -17.18 -1.74
C ILE A 95 -3.52 -17.71 -1.27
N TYR A 96 -2.69 -18.19 -2.20
CA TYR A 96 -1.36 -18.67 -1.86
C TYR A 96 -0.50 -17.53 -1.30
N GLU A 97 -0.45 -16.40 -1.99
CA GLU A 97 0.36 -15.25 -1.59
C GLU A 97 -0.13 -14.59 -0.30
N LEU A 98 -1.44 -14.57 -0.06
CA LEU A 98 -2.03 -14.07 1.18
C LEU A 98 -1.54 -14.84 2.41
N VAL A 99 -1.27 -16.13 2.25
CA VAL A 99 -0.77 -17.01 3.31
C VAL A 99 0.76 -17.00 3.40
N HIS A 100 1.47 -16.96 2.27
CA HIS A 100 2.91 -17.22 2.26
C HIS A 100 3.80 -15.97 2.14
N ASN A 101 3.27 -14.85 1.64
CA ASN A 101 4.05 -13.63 1.53
C ASN A 101 4.34 -13.00 2.90
N ASP A 102 5.54 -12.43 3.03
CA ASP A 102 5.87 -11.57 4.16
C ASP A 102 4.93 -10.36 4.21
N ARG A 103 4.55 -9.92 5.42
CA ARG A 103 3.74 -8.72 5.63
C ARG A 103 4.49 -7.67 6.42
N VAL A 104 4.24 -6.40 6.08
CA VAL A 104 4.71 -5.24 6.83
C VAL A 104 3.54 -4.72 7.63
N ILE A 105 3.65 -4.68 8.95
CA ILE A 105 2.56 -4.32 9.86
C ILE A 105 3.02 -3.18 10.76
N GLY A 106 2.32 -2.05 10.69
CA GLY A 106 2.63 -0.88 11.47
C GLY A 106 1.40 -0.33 12.20
N GLY A 107 1.45 -0.31 13.52
CA GLY A 107 0.42 0.30 14.36
C GLY A 107 0.68 1.79 14.63
N ILE A 108 -0.35 2.47 15.16
CA ILE A 108 -0.21 3.84 15.70
C ILE A 108 0.66 3.86 16.98
N ASN A 109 0.78 2.73 17.63
CA ASN A 109 1.65 2.47 18.78
C ASN A 109 2.13 1.00 18.76
N PRO A 110 3.10 0.62 19.60
CA PRO A 110 3.62 -0.75 19.65
C PRO A 110 2.55 -1.79 19.96
N GLU A 111 1.62 -1.50 20.85
CA GLU A 111 0.54 -2.39 21.27
C GLU A 111 -0.40 -2.71 20.10
N SER A 112 -0.74 -1.71 19.28
CA SER A 112 -1.51 -1.89 18.05
C SER A 112 -0.77 -2.75 17.03
N THR A 113 0.56 -2.59 16.92
CA THR A 113 1.39 -3.42 16.04
C THR A 113 1.33 -4.89 16.49
N GLU A 114 1.52 -5.17 17.78
CA GLU A 114 1.50 -6.53 18.30
C GLU A 114 0.12 -7.17 18.20
N LYS A 115 -0.96 -6.41 18.42
CA LYS A 115 -2.32 -6.92 18.26
C LYS A 115 -2.60 -7.32 16.81
N ALA A 116 -2.19 -6.49 15.84
CA ALA A 116 -2.32 -6.82 14.42
C ALA A 116 -1.47 -8.04 14.04
N ILE A 117 -0.22 -8.14 14.51
CA ILE A 117 0.64 -9.29 14.30
C ILE A 117 -0.01 -10.57 14.86
N ALA A 118 -0.56 -10.51 16.07
CA ALA A 118 -1.26 -11.66 16.67
C ALA A 118 -2.47 -12.12 15.83
N PHE A 119 -3.15 -11.18 15.17
CA PHE A 119 -4.24 -11.53 14.26
C PHE A 119 -3.70 -12.20 12.98
N TYR A 120 -2.74 -11.57 12.28
CA TYR A 120 -2.21 -12.11 11.02
C TYR A 120 -1.46 -13.42 11.21
N SER A 121 -0.82 -13.65 12.35
CA SER A 121 -0.10 -14.91 12.65
C SER A 121 -1.00 -16.15 12.67
N GLN A 122 -2.33 -15.97 12.73
CA GLN A 122 -3.27 -17.08 12.69
C GLN A 122 -3.35 -17.76 11.32
N PHE A 123 -2.99 -17.07 10.24
CA PHE A 123 -3.11 -17.60 8.89
C PHE A 123 -1.91 -17.29 7.98
N VAL A 124 -1.09 -16.28 8.29
CA VAL A 124 0.10 -15.95 7.51
C VAL A 124 1.28 -16.81 7.96
N GLN A 125 1.91 -17.50 7.01
CA GLN A 125 3.11 -18.33 7.21
C GLN A 125 4.40 -17.55 6.85
N GLY A 126 4.29 -16.47 6.08
CA GLY A 126 5.40 -15.54 5.83
C GLY A 126 5.80 -14.77 7.08
N LYS A 127 6.92 -14.04 7.00
CA LYS A 127 7.39 -13.22 8.12
C LYS A 127 6.50 -12.00 8.31
N LEU A 128 6.22 -11.66 9.56
CA LEU A 128 5.48 -10.47 9.96
C LEU A 128 6.49 -9.40 10.44
N HIS A 129 6.76 -8.41 9.59
CA HIS A 129 7.73 -7.34 9.86
C HIS A 129 7.06 -6.20 10.62
N ARG A 130 7.58 -5.92 11.81
CA ARG A 130 7.10 -4.86 12.71
C ARG A 130 7.61 -3.49 12.29
N THR A 131 6.71 -2.50 12.28
CA THR A 131 7.09 -1.10 12.10
C THR A 131 6.00 -0.19 12.68
N ASN A 132 6.02 1.11 12.34
CA ASN A 132 4.94 2.05 12.62
C ASN A 132 4.05 2.25 11.38
N SER A 133 2.87 2.85 11.56
CA SER A 133 1.89 3.05 10.48
C SER A 133 2.46 3.84 9.30
N ARG A 134 3.16 4.95 9.55
CA ARG A 134 3.74 5.81 8.51
C ARG A 134 4.78 5.07 7.65
N THR A 135 5.64 4.29 8.28
CA THR A 135 6.64 3.49 7.57
C THR A 135 5.97 2.38 6.75
N ALA A 136 4.93 1.75 7.27
CA ALA A 136 4.20 0.71 6.54
C ALA A 136 3.44 1.28 5.32
N GLU A 137 2.84 2.47 5.45
CA GLU A 137 2.21 3.21 4.35
C GLU A 137 3.23 3.54 3.26
N LEU A 138 4.35 4.16 3.62
CA LEU A 138 5.40 4.52 2.67
C LEU A 138 6.04 3.29 2.02
N CYS A 139 6.19 2.18 2.74
CA CYS A 139 6.76 0.95 2.21
C CYS A 139 5.99 0.47 0.97
N LYS A 140 4.66 0.44 1.04
CA LYS A 140 3.80 0.07 -0.09
C LYS A 140 4.01 0.99 -1.30
N LEU A 141 4.01 2.28 -1.08
CA LEU A 141 4.19 3.29 -2.13
C LEU A 141 5.60 3.20 -2.75
N THR A 142 6.62 2.95 -1.92
CA THR A 142 8.01 2.81 -2.36
C THR A 142 8.20 1.60 -3.29
N GLU A 143 7.57 0.46 -3.00
CA GLU A 143 7.66 -0.74 -3.83
C GLU A 143 7.20 -0.45 -5.28
N ASN A 144 6.06 0.20 -5.42
CA ASN A 144 5.49 0.52 -6.73
C ASN A 144 6.25 1.65 -7.43
N SER A 145 6.68 2.69 -6.69
CA SER A 145 7.49 3.78 -7.24
C SER A 145 8.87 3.31 -7.71
N SER A 146 9.51 2.43 -6.96
CA SER A 146 10.79 1.81 -7.38
C SER A 146 10.63 1.05 -8.70
N ARG A 147 9.53 0.32 -8.85
CA ARG A 147 9.24 -0.41 -10.08
C ARG A 147 8.95 0.53 -11.25
N ASP A 148 8.21 1.61 -11.03
CA ASP A 148 7.93 2.64 -12.04
C ASP A 148 9.22 3.26 -12.58
N VAL A 149 10.11 3.72 -11.70
CA VAL A 149 11.40 4.30 -12.07
C VAL A 149 12.28 3.30 -12.85
N GLN A 150 12.29 2.02 -12.46
CA GLN A 150 13.04 0.98 -13.16
C GLN A 150 12.50 0.73 -14.57
N ILE A 151 11.18 0.78 -14.76
CA ILE A 151 10.55 0.63 -16.08
C ILE A 151 10.85 1.87 -16.94
N ALA A 152 10.73 3.08 -16.36
CA ALA A 152 11.07 4.32 -17.06
C ALA A 152 12.53 4.33 -17.53
N PHE A 153 13.47 3.91 -16.69
CA PHE A 153 14.88 3.78 -17.04
C PHE A 153 15.10 2.80 -18.21
N ALA A 154 14.49 1.62 -18.18
CA ALA A 154 14.60 0.65 -19.27
C ALA A 154 14.03 1.19 -20.60
N ASN A 155 12.92 1.91 -20.54
CA ASN A 155 12.30 2.53 -21.71
C ASN A 155 13.15 3.69 -22.25
N GLU A 156 13.75 4.51 -21.42
CA GLU A 156 14.68 5.57 -21.83
C GLU A 156 15.91 4.98 -22.52
N LEU A 157 16.48 3.90 -21.99
CA LEU A 157 17.56 3.17 -22.66
C LEU A 157 17.18 2.68 -24.06
N SER A 158 15.94 2.23 -24.25
CA SER A 158 15.50 1.78 -25.56
C SER A 158 15.50 2.90 -26.60
N LEU A 159 15.11 4.10 -26.20
CA LEU A 159 15.14 5.29 -27.08
C LEU A 159 16.56 5.74 -27.40
N ILE A 160 17.47 5.65 -26.44
CA ILE A 160 18.90 5.95 -26.62
C ILE A 160 19.53 4.92 -27.58
N CYS A 161 19.25 3.65 -27.38
CA CYS A 161 19.76 2.55 -28.20
C CYS A 161 19.30 2.67 -29.66
N ASP A 162 18.01 3.00 -29.87
CA ASP A 162 17.47 3.24 -31.20
C ASP A 162 18.25 4.31 -31.96
N LYS A 163 18.52 5.46 -31.32
CA LYS A 163 19.33 6.53 -31.90
C LYS A 163 20.79 6.17 -32.11
N ALA A 164 21.33 5.30 -31.26
CA ALA A 164 22.73 4.88 -31.33
C ALA A 164 22.96 3.67 -32.28
N GLY A 165 21.91 3.07 -32.83
CA GLY A 165 21.99 1.86 -33.64
C GLY A 165 22.38 0.62 -32.83
N ILE A 166 22.03 0.56 -31.56
CA ILE A 166 22.36 -0.53 -30.63
C ILE A 166 21.10 -1.36 -30.35
N ASN A 167 21.28 -2.68 -30.26
CA ASN A 167 20.21 -3.57 -29.83
C ASN A 167 20.04 -3.47 -28.30
N VAL A 168 18.94 -2.88 -27.83
CA VAL A 168 18.65 -2.67 -26.40
C VAL A 168 18.55 -4.00 -25.62
N TRP A 169 18.04 -5.04 -26.25
CA TRP A 169 17.86 -6.36 -25.63
C TRP A 169 19.23 -7.00 -25.32
N GLU A 170 20.14 -6.94 -26.28
CA GLU A 170 21.54 -7.41 -26.11
C GLU A 170 22.26 -6.56 -25.05
N LEU A 171 22.12 -5.22 -25.11
CA LEU A 171 22.70 -4.32 -24.13
C LEU A 171 22.27 -4.68 -22.71
N ILE A 172 20.96 -4.85 -22.49
CA ILE A 172 20.42 -5.16 -21.15
C ILE A 172 20.88 -6.55 -20.70
N GLU A 173 20.87 -7.53 -21.58
CA GLU A 173 21.40 -8.87 -21.26
C GLU A 173 22.86 -8.82 -20.79
N LEU A 174 23.71 -8.10 -21.50
CA LEU A 174 25.14 -7.96 -21.16
C LEU A 174 25.32 -7.13 -19.87
N ALA A 175 24.60 -6.01 -19.70
CA ALA A 175 24.71 -5.20 -18.52
C ALA A 175 24.27 -5.97 -17.24
N ASN A 176 23.25 -6.81 -17.36
CA ASN A 176 22.77 -7.65 -16.25
C ASN A 176 23.72 -8.82 -15.89
N LYS A 177 24.81 -9.06 -16.65
CA LYS A 177 25.89 -9.97 -16.20
C LYS A 177 26.68 -9.36 -15.03
N HIS A 178 26.62 -8.06 -14.84
CA HIS A 178 27.23 -7.41 -13.69
C HIS A 178 26.44 -7.72 -12.41
N PRO A 179 27.09 -8.22 -11.33
CA PRO A 179 26.38 -8.78 -10.18
C PRO A 179 25.52 -7.78 -9.37
N ARG A 180 25.69 -6.49 -9.60
CA ARG A 180 24.93 -5.42 -8.93
C ARG A 180 23.97 -4.68 -9.87
N VAL A 181 23.69 -5.22 -11.05
CA VAL A 181 22.83 -4.61 -12.06
C VAL A 181 21.67 -5.54 -12.37
N ASN A 182 20.45 -4.99 -12.35
CA ASN A 182 19.23 -5.72 -12.73
C ASN A 182 18.28 -4.75 -13.46
N ILE A 183 18.54 -4.50 -14.74
CA ILE A 183 17.73 -3.64 -15.59
C ILE A 183 16.54 -4.45 -16.12
N LEU A 184 15.34 -3.88 -16.02
CA LEU A 184 14.13 -4.49 -16.58
C LEU A 184 14.13 -4.44 -18.11
N GLN A 185 13.27 -5.24 -18.72
CA GLN A 185 13.05 -5.19 -20.16
C GLN A 185 12.19 -3.97 -20.54
N PRO A 186 12.52 -3.22 -21.59
CA PRO A 186 11.71 -2.11 -22.07
C PRO A 186 10.38 -2.61 -22.65
N GLY A 187 9.35 -1.77 -22.55
CA GLY A 187 7.99 -2.08 -23.02
C GLY A 187 7.16 -0.85 -23.28
N CYS A 188 5.84 -1.00 -23.33
CA CYS A 188 4.89 0.06 -23.69
C CYS A 188 4.71 1.14 -22.59
N GLY A 189 5.44 1.05 -21.48
CA GLY A 189 5.23 1.88 -20.30
C GLY A 189 4.37 1.19 -19.23
N VAL A 190 3.95 1.95 -18.22
CA VAL A 190 3.11 1.47 -17.14
C VAL A 190 1.64 1.76 -17.37
N GLY A 191 0.78 0.90 -16.85
CA GLY A 191 -0.66 1.06 -16.88
C GLY A 191 -1.30 0.38 -15.67
N GLY A 192 -2.64 0.34 -15.64
CA GLY A 192 -3.39 -0.26 -14.54
C GLY A 192 -3.59 0.69 -13.36
N HIS A 193 -3.94 0.12 -12.20
CA HIS A 193 -4.40 0.88 -11.03
C HIS A 193 -3.35 1.00 -9.91
N CYS A 194 -2.17 0.42 -10.05
CA CYS A 194 -1.15 0.41 -9.01
C CYS A 194 0.09 1.23 -9.44
N ILE A 195 0.93 0.72 -10.35
CA ILE A 195 2.20 1.38 -10.71
C ILE A 195 1.97 2.76 -11.34
N ALA A 196 0.89 2.93 -12.10
CA ALA A 196 0.53 4.22 -12.71
C ALA A 196 -0.10 5.22 -11.73
N VAL A 197 -0.34 4.83 -10.48
CA VAL A 197 -1.11 5.60 -9.48
C VAL A 197 -0.28 5.89 -8.23
N ASP A 198 0.25 4.87 -7.59
CA ASP A 198 0.88 4.95 -6.28
C ASP A 198 2.08 5.93 -6.20
N PRO A 199 2.92 6.09 -7.24
CA PRO A 199 4.00 7.08 -7.23
C PRO A 199 3.50 8.51 -6.99
N TYR A 200 2.32 8.85 -7.49
CA TYR A 200 1.74 10.18 -7.30
C TYR A 200 1.31 10.44 -5.85
N PHE A 201 1.05 9.42 -5.05
CA PHE A 201 0.78 9.58 -3.62
C PHE A 201 2.00 10.11 -2.86
N ILE A 202 3.21 9.75 -3.31
CA ILE A 202 4.44 10.32 -2.77
C ILE A 202 4.65 11.74 -3.28
N THR A 203 4.49 11.97 -4.59
CA THR A 203 4.79 13.29 -5.17
C THR A 203 3.78 14.36 -4.77
N ALA A 204 2.55 14.00 -4.45
CA ALA A 204 1.54 14.92 -3.93
C ALA A 204 1.94 15.46 -2.55
N ASP A 205 2.45 14.60 -1.67
CA ASP A 205 2.87 14.98 -0.32
C ASP A 205 4.27 15.62 -0.28
N PHE A 206 5.17 15.21 -1.21
CA PHE A 206 6.58 15.61 -1.24
C PHE A 206 7.02 16.09 -2.63
N PRO A 207 6.40 17.15 -3.19
CA PRO A 207 6.67 17.58 -4.57
C PRO A 207 8.10 18.13 -4.77
N MET A 208 8.73 18.66 -3.73
CA MET A 208 10.09 19.22 -3.80
C MET A 208 11.17 18.13 -3.69
N GLU A 209 10.90 17.07 -2.96
CA GLU A 209 11.81 15.94 -2.70
C GLU A 209 11.73 14.90 -3.82
N SER A 210 10.61 14.80 -4.50
CA SER A 210 10.35 13.79 -5.54
C SER A 210 10.96 14.20 -6.88
N GLN A 211 12.28 13.94 -7.07
CA GLN A 211 13.02 14.37 -8.26
C GLN A 211 12.98 13.36 -9.42
N ILE A 212 12.78 12.09 -9.16
CA ILE A 212 12.79 10.98 -10.14
C ILE A 212 11.50 10.16 -10.14
N ILE A 213 10.67 10.27 -9.10
CA ILE A 213 9.39 9.56 -9.02
C ILE A 213 8.37 10.30 -9.89
N SER A 214 7.66 9.57 -10.75
CA SER A 214 6.60 10.11 -11.65
C SER A 214 7.06 11.21 -12.61
N LYS A 215 8.27 11.10 -13.15
CA LYS A 215 8.79 11.99 -14.23
C LYS A 215 8.78 11.32 -15.58
#